data_5dcfcc999267b9d0e95812754c555df0
#
_entry.id   5dcfcc999267b9d0e95812754c555df0
#
_cell.length_a   1.000
_cell.length_b   1.000
_cell.length_c   1.000
_cell.angle_alpha   90.00
_cell.angle_beta   90.00
_cell.angle_gamma   90.00
#
_symmetry.space_group_name_H-M   'P 1'
#
loop_
_entity.id
_entity.type
_entity.pdbx_description
1 polymer ?
#
loop_
_entity_poly.entity_id
_entity_poly.type
_entity_poly.pdbx_seq_one_letter_code
_entity_poly.pdbx_strand_id
1 'polypeptide(L)'
;MVAGYLLLINLLYYIDMKISVFKIFAILLLVSGCSSITIPPEFVYKEIKTDTFNLASWQKTTNPKAKYRIYIEGDGYAYNKYGRPTKDPTPKSKMMQKLAFSDQNANVIYLARPCQYINSPICSQRHWTTARFSPEVINAEYQAIKEIVGNNNVVLIGFSGGAQIAGLISSAKQGLNVKKIITIAGNLDHQNWVEYHNISPLNESLNLTDYYENFIKIPQIHYVGEDDDVIPPHLVQQFIKNNAPIIIVPNATHNSGWDNVLDDIIK
;
A
#
# COMPACT_ATOMS: atom_id res chain seq x y z
N MET A 1 -0.63 59.23 41.98
CA MET A 1 -1.81 58.51 41.45
C MET A 1 -1.68 58.06 39.99
N VAL A 2 -0.86 58.69 39.15
CA VAL A 2 -0.74 58.34 37.70
C VAL A 2 0.05 57.05 37.43
N ALA A 3 1.07 56.75 38.26
CA ALA A 3 1.93 55.54 38.03
C ALA A 3 1.21 54.20 38.25
N GLY A 4 0.22 54.14 39.15
CA GLY A 4 -0.56 52.91 39.40
C GLY A 4 -1.53 52.54 38.27
N TYR A 5 -2.05 53.54 37.57
CA TYR A 5 -2.98 53.32 36.43
C TYR A 5 -2.26 52.75 35.19
N LEU A 6 -1.01 53.23 34.94
CA LEU A 6 -0.22 52.67 33.81
C LEU A 6 0.21 51.20 34.04
N LEU A 7 0.49 50.82 35.29
CA LEU A 7 0.84 49.42 35.62
C LEU A 7 -0.38 48.49 35.44
N LEU A 8 -1.57 48.96 35.82
CA LEU A 8 -2.80 48.16 35.68
C LEU A 8 -3.19 47.96 34.20
N ILE A 9 -3.04 48.98 33.37
CA ILE A 9 -3.33 48.91 31.93
C ILE A 9 -2.34 47.95 31.23
N ASN A 10 -1.05 48.00 31.55
CA ASN A 10 -0.06 47.08 31.00
C ASN A 10 -0.30 45.63 31.44
N LEU A 11 -0.76 45.39 32.66
CA LEU A 11 -1.07 44.06 33.17
C LEU A 11 -2.31 43.47 32.46
N LEU A 12 -3.35 44.29 32.26
CA LEU A 12 -4.55 43.88 31.53
C LEU A 12 -4.25 43.58 30.07
N TYR A 13 -3.41 44.36 29.41
CA TYR A 13 -2.97 44.11 28.02
C TYR A 13 -2.17 42.81 27.90
N TYR A 14 -1.31 42.53 28.88
CA TYR A 14 -0.51 41.28 28.90
C TYR A 14 -1.36 40.04 29.16
N ILE A 15 -2.41 40.14 29.97
CA ILE A 15 -3.35 39.04 30.24
C ILE A 15 -4.22 38.78 29.01
N ASP A 16 -4.74 39.81 28.33
CA ASP A 16 -5.54 39.68 27.11
C ASP A 16 -4.74 39.10 25.97
N MET A 17 -3.46 39.48 25.82
CA MET A 17 -2.58 38.90 24.80
C MET A 17 -2.28 37.42 25.05
N LYS A 18 -2.05 37.00 26.32
CA LYS A 18 -1.89 35.58 26.67
C LYS A 18 -3.16 34.75 26.43
N ILE A 19 -4.34 35.28 26.76
CA ILE A 19 -5.61 34.64 26.56
C ILE A 19 -5.90 34.49 25.04
N SER A 20 -5.54 35.51 24.23
CA SER A 20 -5.71 35.49 22.78
C SER A 20 -4.78 34.47 22.13
N VAL A 21 -3.50 34.38 22.53
CA VAL A 21 -2.53 33.39 22.05
C VAL A 21 -2.97 31.98 22.46
N PHE A 22 -3.50 31.80 23.68
CA PHE A 22 -4.00 30.47 24.12
C PHE A 22 -5.24 30.02 23.34
N LYS A 23 -6.15 30.94 22.99
CA LYS A 23 -7.31 30.66 22.15
C LYS A 23 -6.90 30.29 20.72
N ILE A 24 -5.90 30.97 20.14
CA ILE A 24 -5.38 30.64 18.81
C ILE A 24 -4.69 29.29 18.83
N PHE A 25 -3.93 28.96 19.88
CA PHE A 25 -3.27 27.66 20.02
C PHE A 25 -4.27 26.51 20.24
N ALA A 26 -5.36 26.76 20.99
CA ALA A 26 -6.43 25.79 21.19
C ALA A 26 -7.26 25.53 19.91
N ILE A 27 -7.43 26.53 19.03
CA ILE A 27 -8.11 26.38 17.74
C ILE A 27 -7.24 25.60 16.76
N LEU A 28 -5.91 25.78 16.78
CA LEU A 28 -4.97 25.01 15.95
C LEU A 28 -4.90 23.52 16.32
N LEU A 29 -5.22 23.16 17.58
CA LEU A 29 -5.24 21.76 18.03
C LEU A 29 -6.51 21.00 17.62
N LEU A 30 -7.56 21.68 17.16
CA LEU A 30 -8.84 21.07 16.75
C LEU A 30 -8.85 20.65 15.27
N VAL A 31 -7.80 20.88 14.50
CA VAL A 31 -7.70 20.50 13.07
C VAL A 31 -6.88 19.22 12.88
N SER A 32 -6.70 18.41 13.90
CA SER A 32 -6.24 17.03 13.71
C SER A 32 -7.39 16.20 13.14
N GLY A 33 -7.81 16.54 11.93
CA GLY A 33 -8.76 15.75 11.18
C GLY A 33 -8.12 14.39 10.91
N CYS A 34 -8.70 13.31 11.44
CA CYS A 34 -8.53 12.00 10.84
C CYS A 34 -8.83 12.15 9.35
N SER A 35 -7.82 12.04 8.50
CA SER A 35 -8.02 12.02 7.05
C SER A 35 -8.71 10.72 6.67
N SER A 36 -10.04 10.67 6.86
CA SER A 36 -10.86 9.60 6.31
C SER A 36 -10.84 9.75 4.80
N ILE A 37 -10.39 8.71 4.09
CA ILE A 37 -10.53 8.69 2.64
C ILE A 37 -12.02 8.61 2.30
N THR A 38 -12.49 9.49 1.43
CA THR A 38 -13.84 9.38 0.87
C THR A 38 -13.79 8.30 -0.22
N ILE A 39 -14.59 7.26 -0.06
CA ILE A 39 -14.76 6.22 -1.08
C ILE A 39 -15.67 6.79 -2.16
N PRO A 40 -15.22 6.88 -3.44
CA PRO A 40 -16.06 7.36 -4.53
C PRO A 40 -17.28 6.45 -4.71
N PRO A 41 -18.46 7.00 -5.05
CA PRO A 41 -19.72 6.24 -5.10
C PRO A 41 -19.73 5.10 -6.12
N GLU A 42 -18.86 5.14 -7.12
CA GLU A 42 -18.71 4.09 -8.11
C GLU A 42 -17.94 2.85 -7.58
N PHE A 43 -17.29 2.96 -6.42
CA PHE A 43 -16.61 1.83 -5.78
C PHE A 43 -17.51 1.15 -4.76
N VAL A 44 -17.77 -0.13 -4.98
CA VAL A 44 -18.58 -0.96 -4.09
C VAL A 44 -17.65 -1.86 -3.27
N TYR A 45 -17.83 -1.86 -1.95
CA TYR A 45 -17.16 -2.82 -1.08
C TYR A 45 -17.69 -4.24 -1.33
N LYS A 46 -16.77 -5.19 -1.46
CA LYS A 46 -17.09 -6.63 -1.53
C LYS A 46 -16.11 -7.45 -0.72
N GLU A 47 -16.63 -8.41 0.00
CA GLU A 47 -15.88 -9.48 0.62
C GLU A 47 -15.77 -10.64 -0.37
N ILE A 48 -14.55 -11.11 -0.64
CA ILE A 48 -14.30 -12.24 -1.53
C ILE A 48 -13.87 -13.42 -0.66
N LYS A 49 -14.64 -14.50 -0.76
CA LYS A 49 -14.38 -15.74 -0.04
C LYS A 49 -13.47 -16.63 -0.86
N THR A 50 -12.36 -17.05 -0.28
CA THR A 50 -11.46 -18.04 -0.85
C THR A 50 -11.42 -19.30 0.01
N ASP A 51 -10.68 -20.30 -0.39
CA ASP A 51 -10.58 -21.57 0.38
C ASP A 51 -10.02 -21.35 1.80
N THR A 52 -9.22 -20.30 2.03
CA THR A 52 -8.52 -20.08 3.28
C THR A 52 -8.87 -18.75 3.96
N PHE A 53 -8.98 -17.67 3.18
CA PHE A 53 -9.19 -16.32 3.70
C PHE A 53 -10.39 -15.64 3.06
N ASN A 54 -10.98 -14.69 3.77
CA ASN A 54 -11.86 -13.71 3.19
C ASN A 54 -11.04 -12.43 2.95
N LEU A 55 -11.14 -11.86 1.75
CA LEU A 55 -10.42 -10.65 1.36
C LEU A 55 -11.37 -9.49 1.17
N ALA A 56 -11.00 -8.33 1.73
CA ALA A 56 -11.71 -7.08 1.49
C ALA A 56 -11.32 -6.49 0.14
N SER A 57 -12.29 -6.03 -0.62
CA SER A 57 -12.05 -5.32 -1.87
C SER A 57 -13.01 -4.16 -2.07
N TRP A 58 -12.57 -3.13 -2.83
CA TRP A 58 -13.42 -2.05 -3.33
C TRP A 58 -13.33 -2.06 -4.84
N GLN A 59 -14.46 -2.23 -5.50
CA GLN A 59 -14.55 -2.57 -6.91
C GLN A 59 -15.37 -1.54 -7.68
N LYS A 60 -14.76 -0.95 -8.71
CA LYS A 60 -15.45 -0.24 -9.78
C LYS A 60 -15.41 -1.12 -11.04
N THR A 61 -16.56 -1.51 -11.59
CA THR A 61 -16.67 -2.30 -12.81
C THR A 61 -17.79 -1.72 -13.67
N THR A 62 -17.41 -0.91 -14.67
CA THR A 62 -18.35 -0.26 -15.59
C THR A 62 -18.42 -0.99 -16.96
N ASN A 63 -17.41 -1.77 -17.29
CA ASN A 63 -17.38 -2.60 -18.50
C ASN A 63 -16.74 -3.98 -18.21
N PRO A 64 -17.54 -5.01 -17.83
CA PRO A 64 -17.03 -6.33 -17.44
C PRO A 64 -16.18 -7.05 -18.49
N LYS A 65 -16.22 -6.64 -19.76
CA LYS A 65 -15.40 -7.23 -20.85
C LYS A 65 -14.08 -6.49 -21.08
N ALA A 66 -13.90 -5.31 -20.46
CA ALA A 66 -12.67 -4.55 -20.58
C ALA A 66 -11.58 -5.13 -19.66
N LYS A 67 -10.36 -4.65 -19.87
CA LYS A 67 -9.21 -4.95 -19.02
C LYS A 67 -9.44 -4.50 -17.58
N TYR A 68 -9.05 -5.33 -16.62
CA TYR A 68 -9.08 -5.02 -15.19
C TYR A 68 -7.73 -4.48 -14.71
N ARG A 69 -7.79 -3.60 -13.73
CA ARG A 69 -6.63 -3.07 -13.01
C ARG A 69 -6.80 -3.39 -11.53
N ILE A 70 -5.90 -4.23 -11.01
CA ILE A 70 -5.97 -4.70 -9.63
C ILE A 70 -4.85 -4.05 -8.84
N TYR A 71 -5.21 -3.22 -7.87
CA TYR A 71 -4.31 -2.56 -6.92
C TYR A 71 -4.18 -3.43 -5.69
N ILE A 72 -3.04 -4.12 -5.53
CA ILE A 72 -2.75 -5.05 -4.44
C ILE A 72 -2.02 -4.29 -3.34
N GLU A 73 -2.61 -4.30 -2.14
CA GLU A 73 -2.07 -3.60 -0.97
C GLU A 73 -0.75 -4.20 -0.48
N GLY A 74 0.06 -3.38 0.17
CA GLY A 74 1.29 -3.80 0.86
C GLY A 74 1.04 -4.53 2.17
N ASP A 75 2.11 -4.72 2.95
CA ASP A 75 2.05 -5.45 4.24
C ASP A 75 1.19 -4.74 5.30
N GLY A 76 0.80 -3.48 5.06
CA GLY A 76 -0.04 -2.70 5.95
C GLY A 76 0.65 -2.34 7.26
N TYR A 77 -0.12 -2.37 8.35
CA TYR A 77 0.42 -2.10 9.69
C TYR A 77 0.89 -3.38 10.38
N ALA A 78 1.75 -4.16 9.70
CA ALA A 78 2.27 -5.43 10.19
C ALA A 78 3.08 -5.28 11.48
N TYR A 79 3.86 -4.20 11.60
CA TYR A 79 4.69 -3.90 12.77
C TYR A 79 4.44 -2.48 13.27
N ASN A 80 4.53 -2.30 14.59
CA ASN A 80 4.49 -0.98 15.20
C ASN A 80 5.88 -0.30 15.16
N LYS A 81 5.95 0.95 15.60
CA LYS A 81 7.20 1.75 15.63
C LYS A 81 8.34 1.15 16.47
N TYR A 82 8.08 0.13 17.27
CA TYR A 82 9.07 -0.58 18.09
C TYR A 82 9.46 -1.94 17.48
N GLY A 83 9.09 -2.21 16.22
CA GLY A 83 9.38 -3.47 15.54
C GLY A 83 8.60 -4.68 16.09
N ARG A 84 7.52 -4.45 16.84
CA ARG A 84 6.67 -5.53 17.37
C ARG A 84 5.50 -5.79 16.43
N PRO A 85 5.17 -7.06 16.12
CA PRO A 85 3.99 -7.39 15.34
C PRO A 85 2.72 -6.78 15.94
N THR A 86 1.86 -6.25 15.10
CA THR A 86 0.57 -5.67 15.52
C THR A 86 -0.49 -6.75 15.65
N LYS A 87 -1.63 -6.39 16.26
CA LYS A 87 -2.80 -7.27 16.34
C LYS A 87 -3.69 -7.19 15.10
N ASP A 88 -3.53 -6.14 14.30
CA ASP A 88 -4.32 -5.84 13.11
C ASP A 88 -3.39 -5.24 12.04
N PRO A 89 -3.16 -5.94 10.92
CA PRO A 89 -2.31 -5.48 9.83
C PRO A 89 -2.99 -4.47 8.90
N THR A 90 -4.24 -4.07 9.14
CA THR A 90 -4.95 -3.11 8.30
C THR A 90 -4.13 -1.84 8.09
N PRO A 91 -3.91 -1.41 6.83
CA PRO A 91 -3.07 -0.26 6.53
C PRO A 91 -3.55 1.02 7.19
N LYS A 92 -2.64 1.76 7.80
CA LYS A 92 -2.90 3.13 8.28
C LYS A 92 -2.72 4.17 7.17
N SER A 93 -1.75 3.94 6.28
CA SER A 93 -1.63 4.71 5.05
C SER A 93 -2.80 4.41 4.13
N LYS A 94 -3.34 5.45 3.49
CA LYS A 94 -4.41 5.33 2.50
C LYS A 94 -3.88 5.55 1.07
N MET A 95 -2.57 5.53 0.89
CA MET A 95 -1.91 5.85 -0.37
C MET A 95 -2.41 4.94 -1.50
N MET A 96 -2.37 3.62 -1.30
CA MET A 96 -2.77 2.66 -2.35
C MET A 96 -4.27 2.75 -2.67
N GLN A 97 -5.13 2.97 -1.65
CA GLN A 97 -6.55 3.25 -1.88
C GLN A 97 -6.76 4.53 -2.69
N LYS A 98 -6.03 5.62 -2.37
CA LYS A 98 -6.11 6.88 -3.13
C LYS A 98 -5.73 6.68 -4.59
N LEU A 99 -4.64 5.96 -4.87
CA LEU A 99 -4.24 5.65 -6.23
C LEU A 99 -5.33 4.87 -6.97
N ALA A 100 -5.88 3.81 -6.36
CA ALA A 100 -6.94 3.01 -6.96
C ALA A 100 -8.21 3.83 -7.22
N PHE A 101 -8.63 4.65 -6.24
CA PHE A 101 -9.86 5.44 -6.34
C PHE A 101 -9.75 6.62 -7.32
N SER A 102 -8.53 7.06 -7.63
CA SER A 102 -8.28 8.10 -8.63
C SER A 102 -8.15 7.55 -10.06
N ASP A 103 -8.01 6.23 -10.22
CA ASP A 103 -7.89 5.59 -11.53
C ASP A 103 -9.23 5.63 -12.29
N GLN A 104 -9.24 6.32 -13.45
CA GLN A 104 -10.43 6.52 -14.28
C GLN A 104 -10.74 5.37 -15.25
N ASN A 105 -9.95 4.28 -15.23
CA ASN A 105 -10.22 3.11 -16.07
C ASN A 105 -11.58 2.45 -15.71
N ALA A 106 -12.14 1.71 -16.66
CA ALA A 106 -13.48 1.12 -16.55
C ALA A 106 -13.60 0.11 -15.41
N ASN A 107 -12.56 -0.70 -15.18
CA ASN A 107 -12.56 -1.75 -14.17
C ASN A 107 -11.33 -1.57 -13.28
N VAL A 108 -11.55 -1.08 -12.07
CA VAL A 108 -10.52 -0.81 -11.07
C VAL A 108 -10.90 -1.46 -9.76
N ILE A 109 -9.99 -2.23 -9.23
CA ILE A 109 -10.19 -2.96 -7.98
C ILE A 109 -9.05 -2.62 -7.03
N TYR A 110 -9.37 -2.15 -5.84
CA TYR A 110 -8.45 -2.20 -4.71
C TYR A 110 -8.68 -3.50 -3.97
N LEU A 111 -7.62 -4.31 -3.82
CA LEU A 111 -7.63 -5.58 -3.12
C LEU A 111 -6.72 -5.50 -1.90
N ALA A 112 -7.29 -5.71 -0.74
CA ALA A 112 -6.56 -5.80 0.52
C ALA A 112 -5.94 -7.21 0.67
N ARG A 113 -4.85 -7.30 1.45
CA ARG A 113 -4.22 -8.58 1.79
C ARG A 113 -5.08 -9.38 2.77
N PRO A 114 -4.88 -10.71 2.86
CA PRO A 114 -5.46 -11.52 3.93
C PRO A 114 -5.27 -10.88 5.30
N CYS A 115 -6.31 -10.95 6.14
CA CYS A 115 -6.34 -10.41 7.50
C CYS A 115 -6.36 -8.87 7.62
N GLN A 116 -6.35 -8.13 6.51
CA GLN A 116 -6.57 -6.68 6.50
C GLN A 116 -8.07 -6.39 6.35
N TYR A 117 -8.62 -5.49 7.15
CA TYR A 117 -10.04 -5.09 7.19
C TYR A 117 -11.03 -6.20 7.57
N ILE A 118 -10.74 -7.47 7.28
CA ILE A 118 -11.54 -8.64 7.61
C ILE A 118 -10.66 -9.62 8.37
N ASN A 119 -11.19 -10.18 9.45
CA ASN A 119 -10.52 -11.22 10.20
C ASN A 119 -11.13 -12.59 9.86
N SER A 120 -10.41 -13.42 9.11
CA SER A 120 -10.78 -14.81 8.87
C SER A 120 -10.36 -15.70 10.07
N PRO A 121 -11.02 -16.83 10.32
CA PRO A 121 -10.69 -17.70 11.48
C PRO A 121 -9.22 -18.17 11.51
N ILE A 122 -8.58 -18.32 10.37
CA ILE A 122 -7.16 -18.73 10.24
C ILE A 122 -6.19 -17.57 10.49
N CYS A 123 -6.66 -16.32 10.52
CA CYS A 123 -5.80 -15.14 10.68
C CYS A 123 -5.01 -15.20 11.98
N SER A 124 -3.71 -15.06 11.84
CA SER A 124 -2.77 -14.99 12.97
C SER A 124 -1.56 -14.16 12.55
N GLN A 125 -0.78 -13.71 13.52
CA GLN A 125 0.37 -12.82 13.28
C GLN A 125 1.34 -13.33 12.21
N ARG A 126 1.50 -14.65 12.06
CA ARG A 126 2.36 -15.22 11.03
C ARG A 126 1.97 -14.76 9.62
N HIS A 127 0.67 -14.56 9.33
CA HIS A 127 0.18 -14.20 7.99
C HIS A 127 0.47 -12.76 7.56
N TRP A 128 0.92 -11.89 8.48
CA TRP A 128 1.44 -10.57 8.13
C TRP A 128 2.88 -10.35 8.62
N THR A 129 3.54 -11.43 9.09
CA THR A 129 4.96 -11.42 9.45
C THR A 129 5.73 -12.47 8.63
N THR A 130 6.09 -13.61 9.19
CA THR A 130 6.97 -14.62 8.58
C THR A 130 6.34 -15.33 7.37
N ALA A 131 5.03 -15.52 7.36
CA ALA A 131 4.24 -16.21 6.34
C ALA A 131 3.46 -15.26 5.41
N ARG A 132 3.87 -13.99 5.32
CA ARG A 132 3.12 -12.95 4.56
C ARG A 132 3.05 -13.22 3.05
N PHE A 133 3.91 -14.09 2.54
CA PHE A 133 3.91 -14.57 1.16
C PHE A 133 3.83 -16.10 1.10
N SER A 134 3.23 -16.73 2.10
CA SER A 134 3.09 -18.18 2.14
C SER A 134 2.19 -18.71 1.01
N PRO A 135 2.27 -19.99 0.66
CA PRO A 135 1.45 -20.59 -0.39
C PRO A 135 -0.05 -20.34 -0.21
N GLU A 136 -0.57 -20.39 1.04
CA GLU A 136 -1.98 -20.14 1.33
C GLU A 136 -2.37 -18.67 1.10
N VAL A 137 -1.49 -17.71 1.41
CA VAL A 137 -1.69 -16.29 1.12
C VAL A 137 -1.71 -16.04 -0.39
N ILE A 138 -0.72 -16.58 -1.13
CA ILE A 138 -0.64 -16.43 -2.58
C ILE A 138 -1.84 -17.10 -3.27
N ASN A 139 -2.30 -18.25 -2.78
CA ASN A 139 -3.49 -18.93 -3.32
C ASN A 139 -4.75 -18.10 -3.12
N ALA A 140 -4.95 -17.51 -1.93
CA ALA A 140 -6.12 -16.70 -1.64
C ALA A 140 -6.17 -15.45 -2.54
N GLU A 141 -5.06 -14.74 -2.67
CA GLU A 141 -4.96 -13.58 -3.56
C GLU A 141 -5.23 -13.98 -5.03
N TYR A 142 -4.64 -15.09 -5.48
CA TYR A 142 -4.89 -15.62 -6.83
C TYR A 142 -6.37 -15.95 -7.04
N GLN A 143 -7.02 -16.67 -6.11
CA GLN A 143 -8.44 -17.04 -6.19
C GLN A 143 -9.33 -15.80 -6.22
N ALA A 144 -9.07 -14.82 -5.37
CA ALA A 144 -9.81 -13.57 -5.33
C ALA A 144 -9.70 -12.81 -6.66
N ILE A 145 -8.49 -12.67 -7.20
CA ILE A 145 -8.30 -12.02 -8.50
C ILE A 145 -8.99 -12.80 -9.60
N LYS A 146 -8.85 -14.13 -9.62
CA LYS A 146 -9.47 -14.99 -10.63
C LYS A 146 -11.01 -14.92 -10.61
N GLU A 147 -11.62 -14.87 -9.43
CA GLU A 147 -13.06 -14.67 -9.26
C GLU A 147 -13.51 -13.32 -9.85
N ILE A 148 -12.76 -12.24 -9.56
CA ILE A 148 -13.10 -10.91 -10.05
C ILE A 148 -12.97 -10.79 -11.57
N VAL A 149 -11.85 -11.23 -12.13
CA VAL A 149 -11.51 -10.94 -13.53
C VAL A 149 -11.95 -12.03 -14.50
N GLY A 150 -12.20 -13.24 -14.02
CA GLY A 150 -12.50 -14.41 -14.88
C GLY A 150 -11.36 -14.67 -15.87
N ASN A 151 -11.69 -14.58 -17.16
CA ASN A 151 -10.73 -14.76 -18.27
C ASN A 151 -10.30 -13.43 -18.91
N ASN A 152 -10.68 -12.29 -18.33
CA ASN A 152 -10.32 -11.00 -18.92
C ASN A 152 -8.83 -10.67 -18.73
N ASN A 153 -8.35 -9.73 -19.53
CA ASN A 153 -7.00 -9.17 -19.38
C ASN A 153 -6.88 -8.42 -18.06
N VAL A 154 -5.76 -8.59 -17.37
CA VAL A 154 -5.51 -7.91 -16.10
C VAL A 154 -4.15 -7.23 -16.08
N VAL A 155 -4.09 -6.06 -15.47
CA VAL A 155 -2.87 -5.38 -15.03
C VAL A 155 -2.84 -5.47 -13.51
N LEU A 156 -1.74 -5.97 -12.96
CA LEU A 156 -1.52 -6.03 -11.52
C LEU A 156 -0.65 -4.86 -11.10
N ILE A 157 -1.11 -4.09 -10.12
CA ILE A 157 -0.40 -2.94 -9.56
C ILE A 157 -0.14 -3.24 -8.09
N GLY A 158 1.11 -3.57 -7.73
CA GLY A 158 1.49 -3.97 -6.38
C GLY A 158 2.28 -2.89 -5.65
N PHE A 159 1.88 -2.57 -4.42
CA PHE A 159 2.62 -1.69 -3.53
C PHE A 159 3.41 -2.49 -2.50
N SER A 160 4.68 -2.15 -2.28
CA SER A 160 5.51 -2.78 -1.24
C SER A 160 5.46 -4.32 -1.33
N GLY A 161 5.03 -5.02 -0.28
CA GLY A 161 4.80 -6.46 -0.31
C GLY A 161 3.74 -6.92 -1.33
N GLY A 162 2.81 -6.06 -1.75
CA GLY A 162 1.86 -6.35 -2.83
C GLY A 162 2.53 -6.55 -4.20
N ALA A 163 3.72 -5.99 -4.40
CA ALA A 163 4.54 -6.25 -5.60
C ALA A 163 5.04 -7.70 -5.64
N GLN A 164 5.47 -8.25 -4.50
CA GLN A 164 5.82 -9.67 -4.36
C GLN A 164 4.64 -10.56 -4.69
N ILE A 165 3.43 -10.24 -4.19
CA ILE A 165 2.20 -10.97 -4.50
C ILE A 165 1.91 -10.92 -6.01
N ALA A 166 1.92 -9.74 -6.61
CA ALA A 166 1.69 -9.57 -8.06
C ALA A 166 2.67 -10.41 -8.88
N GLY A 167 3.95 -10.39 -8.51
CA GLY A 167 4.99 -11.18 -9.14
C GLY A 167 4.77 -12.68 -9.00
N LEU A 168 4.55 -13.18 -7.77
CA LEU A 168 4.34 -14.59 -7.49
C LEU A 168 3.08 -15.15 -8.18
N ILE A 169 1.96 -14.42 -8.15
CA ILE A 169 0.74 -14.82 -8.85
C ILE A 169 0.98 -14.93 -10.35
N SER A 170 1.69 -13.98 -10.93
CA SER A 170 1.90 -13.91 -12.38
C SER A 170 2.90 -14.94 -12.90
N SER A 171 3.89 -15.33 -12.09
CA SER A 171 5.01 -16.20 -12.50
C SER A 171 4.88 -17.64 -12.01
N ALA A 172 4.21 -17.87 -10.87
CA ALA A 172 4.05 -19.18 -10.25
C ALA A 172 2.67 -19.83 -10.52
N LYS A 173 1.65 -19.03 -10.90
CA LYS A 173 0.29 -19.51 -11.15
C LYS A 173 -0.07 -19.42 -12.63
N GLN A 174 -0.99 -20.29 -13.06
CA GLN A 174 -1.54 -20.27 -14.42
C GLN A 174 -3.02 -19.87 -14.40
N GLY A 175 -3.54 -19.42 -15.53
CA GLY A 175 -4.96 -19.14 -15.70
C GLY A 175 -5.39 -17.69 -15.51
N LEU A 176 -4.49 -16.76 -15.17
CA LEU A 176 -4.72 -15.33 -15.28
C LEU A 176 -4.08 -14.78 -16.56
N ASN A 177 -4.80 -13.90 -17.25
CA ASN A 177 -4.30 -13.25 -18.46
C ASN A 177 -3.60 -11.93 -18.10
N VAL A 178 -2.48 -12.03 -17.37
CA VAL A 178 -1.70 -10.87 -16.93
C VAL A 178 -1.01 -10.23 -18.12
N LYS A 179 -1.31 -8.95 -18.38
CA LYS A 179 -0.75 -8.17 -19.50
C LYS A 179 0.39 -7.27 -19.08
N LYS A 180 0.40 -6.85 -17.83
CA LYS A 180 1.44 -5.98 -17.30
C LYS A 180 1.47 -6.06 -15.79
N ILE A 181 2.66 -5.93 -15.20
CA ILE A 181 2.87 -5.69 -13.78
C ILE A 181 3.39 -4.27 -13.61
N ILE A 182 2.84 -3.55 -12.63
CA ILE A 182 3.32 -2.25 -12.21
C ILE A 182 3.64 -2.38 -10.71
N THR A 183 4.82 -1.95 -10.29
CA THR A 183 5.14 -1.94 -8.86
C THR A 183 5.43 -0.53 -8.38
N ILE A 184 5.02 -0.23 -7.16
CA ILE A 184 5.23 1.03 -6.47
C ILE A 184 5.93 0.70 -5.17
N ALA A 185 7.16 1.20 -4.96
CA ALA A 185 7.99 0.87 -3.79
C ALA A 185 8.04 -0.66 -3.54
N GLY A 186 8.21 -1.46 -4.62
CA GLY A 186 7.96 -2.90 -4.60
C GLY A 186 9.07 -3.70 -3.91
N ASN A 187 8.71 -4.54 -2.92
CA ASN A 187 9.59 -5.59 -2.44
C ASN A 187 9.53 -6.77 -3.42
N LEU A 188 10.59 -7.01 -4.18
CA LEU A 188 10.65 -8.08 -5.19
C LEU A 188 11.53 -9.25 -4.76
N ASP A 189 12.38 -9.04 -3.75
CA ASP A 189 13.24 -10.06 -3.15
C ASP A 189 13.27 -9.85 -1.63
N HIS A 190 12.41 -10.59 -0.93
CA HIS A 190 12.32 -10.42 0.51
C HIS A 190 13.54 -10.96 1.26
N GLN A 191 14.34 -11.88 0.68
CA GLN A 191 15.56 -12.36 1.30
C GLN A 191 16.62 -11.26 1.32
N ASN A 192 16.89 -10.63 0.16
CA ASN A 192 17.80 -9.49 0.09
C ASN A 192 17.31 -8.32 0.97
N TRP A 193 16.00 -8.10 1.02
CA TRP A 193 15.41 -7.05 1.86
C TRP A 193 15.62 -7.29 3.36
N VAL A 194 15.43 -8.53 3.87
CA VAL A 194 15.64 -8.83 5.29
C VAL A 194 17.13 -8.79 5.66
N GLU A 195 18.01 -9.20 4.74
CA GLU A 195 19.47 -9.08 4.90
C GLU A 195 19.88 -7.61 4.99
N TYR A 196 19.42 -6.78 4.07
CA TYR A 196 19.71 -5.34 4.06
C TYR A 196 19.29 -4.66 5.37
N HIS A 197 18.10 -4.97 5.88
CA HIS A 197 17.57 -4.38 7.12
C HIS A 197 18.04 -5.09 8.39
N ASN A 198 18.81 -6.16 8.27
CA ASN A 198 19.27 -7.00 9.40
C ASN A 198 18.12 -7.42 10.32
N ILE A 199 17.05 -7.95 9.73
CA ILE A 199 15.85 -8.43 10.42
C ILE A 199 15.61 -9.92 10.20
N SER A 200 14.68 -10.51 10.94
CA SER A 200 14.39 -11.95 10.87
C SER A 200 13.90 -12.39 9.49
N PRO A 201 14.37 -13.53 8.97
CA PRO A 201 13.96 -14.08 7.68
C PRO A 201 12.46 -14.40 7.64
N LEU A 202 11.88 -14.34 6.43
CA LEU A 202 10.49 -14.73 6.19
C LEU A 202 10.41 -16.21 5.79
N ASN A 203 10.78 -17.11 6.70
CA ASN A 203 11.01 -18.55 6.43
C ASN A 203 9.78 -19.33 5.93
N GLU A 204 8.57 -18.78 6.13
CA GLU A 204 7.32 -19.40 5.70
C GLU A 204 6.77 -18.79 4.40
N SER A 205 7.55 -17.92 3.76
CA SER A 205 7.17 -17.16 2.58
C SER A 205 7.88 -17.64 1.32
N LEU A 206 7.15 -17.68 0.20
CA LEU A 206 7.75 -17.85 -1.12
C LEU A 206 8.52 -16.59 -1.51
N ASN A 207 9.64 -16.75 -2.22
CA ASN A 207 10.37 -15.60 -2.77
C ASN A 207 10.22 -15.55 -4.30
N LEU A 208 10.05 -14.35 -4.83
CA LEU A 208 9.93 -14.15 -6.27
C LEU A 208 11.21 -14.53 -7.03
N THR A 209 12.36 -14.51 -6.36
CA THR A 209 13.65 -14.98 -6.89
C THR A 209 13.56 -16.40 -7.45
N ASP A 210 12.79 -17.30 -6.83
CA ASP A 210 12.61 -18.68 -7.28
C ASP A 210 11.83 -18.79 -8.61
N TYR A 211 11.14 -17.71 -9.01
CA TYR A 211 10.32 -17.61 -10.21
C TYR A 211 10.82 -16.55 -11.20
N TYR A 212 12.04 -16.07 -11.00
CA TYR A 212 12.63 -14.94 -11.72
C TYR A 212 12.50 -15.07 -13.25
N GLU A 213 12.88 -16.22 -13.80
CA GLU A 213 12.86 -16.46 -15.25
C GLU A 213 11.46 -16.37 -15.89
N ASN A 214 10.42 -16.66 -15.13
CA ASN A 214 9.04 -16.47 -15.59
C ASN A 214 8.59 -15.02 -15.38
N PHE A 215 8.99 -14.41 -14.27
CA PHE A 215 8.62 -13.06 -13.93
C PHE A 215 9.12 -12.03 -14.94
N ILE A 216 10.39 -12.11 -15.36
CA ILE A 216 11.00 -11.15 -16.30
C ILE A 216 10.41 -11.20 -17.71
N LYS A 217 9.69 -12.26 -18.07
CA LYS A 217 9.00 -12.39 -19.38
C LYS A 217 7.71 -11.57 -19.45
N ILE A 218 7.18 -11.13 -18.31
CA ILE A 218 5.93 -10.37 -18.24
C ILE A 218 6.27 -8.90 -18.43
N PRO A 219 5.56 -8.15 -19.30
CA PRO A 219 5.74 -6.70 -19.39
C PRO A 219 5.56 -6.03 -18.04
N GLN A 220 6.52 -5.21 -17.62
CA GLN A 220 6.52 -4.63 -16.29
C GLN A 220 7.15 -3.25 -16.25
N ILE A 221 6.82 -2.47 -15.21
CA ILE A 221 7.37 -1.15 -14.89
C ILE A 221 7.47 -1.00 -13.36
N HIS A 222 8.57 -0.43 -12.88
CA HIS A 222 8.83 -0.32 -11.45
C HIS A 222 9.05 1.14 -11.06
N TYR A 223 8.16 1.68 -10.22
CA TYR A 223 8.33 3.00 -9.61
C TYR A 223 8.98 2.84 -8.24
N VAL A 224 10.09 3.51 -8.02
CA VAL A 224 10.88 3.48 -6.79
C VAL A 224 11.04 4.89 -6.25
N GLY A 225 10.84 5.09 -4.95
CA GLY A 225 11.01 6.38 -4.32
C GLY A 225 12.49 6.69 -4.13
N GLU A 226 12.92 7.91 -4.50
CA GLU A 226 14.29 8.35 -4.31
C GLU A 226 14.71 8.29 -2.84
N ASP A 227 13.80 8.69 -1.93
CA ASP A 227 14.00 8.75 -0.48
C ASP A 227 13.33 7.58 0.26
N ASP A 228 13.06 6.45 -0.43
CA ASP A 228 12.48 5.27 0.20
C ASP A 228 13.55 4.49 0.98
N ASP A 229 13.49 4.57 2.31
CA ASP A 229 14.35 3.86 3.24
C ASP A 229 13.85 2.44 3.63
N VAL A 230 12.59 2.12 3.27
CA VAL A 230 11.99 0.79 3.49
C VAL A 230 12.31 -0.15 2.33
N ILE A 231 12.13 0.31 1.09
CA ILE A 231 12.55 -0.39 -0.13
C ILE A 231 13.44 0.55 -0.95
N PRO A 232 14.72 0.68 -0.58
CA PRO A 232 15.64 1.54 -1.30
C PRO A 232 15.75 1.18 -2.79
N PRO A 233 15.91 2.17 -3.68
CA PRO A 233 15.96 1.94 -5.13
C PRO A 233 16.94 0.85 -5.58
N HIS A 234 18.09 0.75 -4.93
CA HIS A 234 19.12 -0.23 -5.30
C HIS A 234 18.65 -1.69 -5.12
N LEU A 235 17.76 -2.01 -4.18
CA LEU A 235 17.23 -3.37 -4.01
C LEU A 235 16.40 -3.78 -5.23
N VAL A 236 15.56 -2.88 -5.74
CA VAL A 236 14.77 -3.12 -6.95
C VAL A 236 15.69 -3.20 -8.18
N GLN A 237 16.68 -2.31 -8.29
CA GLN A 237 17.67 -2.30 -9.38
C GLN A 237 18.48 -3.59 -9.43
N GLN A 238 18.93 -4.12 -8.30
CA GLN A 238 19.65 -5.38 -8.20
C GLN A 238 18.81 -6.58 -8.63
N PHE A 239 17.52 -6.59 -8.30
CA PHE A 239 16.61 -7.67 -8.68
C PHE A 239 16.23 -7.59 -10.16
N ILE A 240 15.81 -6.42 -10.65
CA ILE A 240 15.34 -6.24 -12.03
C ILE A 240 16.51 -6.25 -13.03
N LYS A 241 17.67 -5.79 -12.61
CA LYS A 241 18.83 -5.60 -13.50
C LYS A 241 18.41 -4.66 -14.65
N ASN A 242 18.53 -5.10 -15.90
CA ASN A 242 18.13 -4.30 -17.09
C ASN A 242 16.91 -4.89 -17.81
N ASN A 243 16.13 -5.76 -17.14
CA ASN A 243 15.03 -6.49 -17.79
C ASN A 243 13.73 -5.69 -17.89
N ALA A 244 13.60 -4.59 -17.16
CA ALA A 244 12.42 -3.72 -17.20
C ALA A 244 12.76 -2.27 -16.85
N PRO A 245 11.93 -1.29 -17.26
CA PRO A 245 12.06 0.09 -16.83
C PRO A 245 11.91 0.26 -15.33
N ILE A 246 12.84 1.01 -14.72
CA ILE A 246 12.76 1.49 -13.35
C ILE A 246 12.70 3.00 -13.38
N ILE A 247 11.66 3.57 -12.78
CA ILE A 247 11.42 5.01 -12.71
C ILE A 247 11.66 5.46 -11.28
N ILE A 248 12.72 6.26 -11.07
CA ILE A 248 12.99 6.89 -9.77
C ILE A 248 12.08 8.11 -9.63
N VAL A 249 11.29 8.14 -8.56
CA VAL A 249 10.36 9.22 -8.26
C VAL A 249 11.02 10.18 -7.27
N PRO A 250 11.33 11.41 -7.68
CA PRO A 250 12.01 12.37 -6.81
C PRO A 250 11.20 12.69 -5.55
N ASN A 251 11.89 12.79 -4.41
CA ASN A 251 11.32 13.10 -3.09
C ASN A 251 10.21 12.15 -2.63
N ALA A 252 10.03 10.99 -3.29
CA ALA A 252 9.10 9.97 -2.81
C ALA A 252 9.76 9.11 -1.75
N THR A 253 9.07 8.96 -0.61
CA THR A 253 9.37 8.01 0.46
C THR A 253 8.53 6.75 0.29
N HIS A 254 8.63 5.78 1.21
CA HIS A 254 7.81 4.57 1.11
C HIS A 254 6.29 4.85 1.04
N ASN A 255 5.79 5.83 1.80
CA ASN A 255 4.35 6.07 1.96
C ASN A 255 3.86 7.44 1.43
N SER A 256 4.72 8.24 0.81
CA SER A 256 4.37 9.60 0.34
C SER A 256 5.12 10.00 -0.93
N GLY A 257 4.66 11.04 -1.61
CA GLY A 257 5.29 11.56 -2.84
C GLY A 257 4.84 10.84 -4.12
N TRP A 258 3.81 10.00 -4.06
CA TRP A 258 3.32 9.18 -5.17
C TRP A 258 2.21 9.85 -6.00
N ASP A 259 1.72 11.01 -5.60
CA ASP A 259 0.60 11.70 -6.27
C ASP A 259 0.95 12.05 -7.73
N ASN A 260 2.21 12.40 -8.01
CA ASN A 260 2.67 12.74 -9.37
C ASN A 260 2.86 11.53 -10.30
N VAL A 261 2.89 10.32 -9.74
CA VAL A 261 3.08 9.07 -10.50
C VAL A 261 1.76 8.50 -11.00
N LEU A 262 0.64 8.96 -10.41
CA LEU A 262 -0.68 8.45 -10.74
C LEU A 262 -0.99 8.58 -12.24
N ASP A 263 -0.72 9.73 -12.84
CA ASP A 263 -0.97 9.99 -14.26
C ASP A 263 -0.20 9.03 -15.18
N ASP A 264 1.00 8.60 -14.79
CA ASP A 264 1.80 7.65 -15.56
C ASP A 264 1.35 6.19 -15.32
N ILE A 265 0.91 5.85 -14.11
CA ILE A 265 0.38 4.53 -13.77
C ILE A 265 -0.96 4.27 -14.48
N ILE A 266 -1.79 5.32 -14.65
CA ILE A 266 -3.12 5.22 -15.23
C ILE A 266 -3.08 5.05 -16.76
N LYS A 267 -2.07 5.54 -17.44
CA LYS A 267 -1.86 5.35 -18.90
C LYS A 267 -1.49 3.91 -19.24
#